data_2fe901d786be4fa9c2b25a4bbf683220
#
_entry.id   2fe901d786be4fa9c2b25a4bbf683220
#
_cell.length_a   1.000
_cell.length_b   1.000
_cell.length_c   1.000
_cell.angle_alpha   90.00
_cell.angle_beta   90.00
_cell.angle_gamma   90.00
#
_symmetry.space_group_name_H-M   'P 1'
#
loop_
_entity.id
_entity.type
_entity.pdbx_description
1 polymer ?
#
loop_
_entity_poly.entity_id
_entity_poly.type
_entity_poly.pdbx_seq_one_letter_code
_entity_poly.pdbx_strand_id
1 'polypeptide(L)'
;MFSIVIPTYNNLEYLKSTIRSLKKNSTSKYEIIVHVNDGSDGTKDYLKSEKISFSWSQDNIGLCSAINTGVKLANYKYIIYSHDDCYFCPSW
;
A
#
# COMPACT_ATOMS: atom_id res chain seq x y z
N MET A 1 3.99 -2.91 -16.15
CA MET A 1 2.95 -2.23 -15.38
C MET A 1 2.51 -3.10 -14.21
N PHE A 2 2.55 -2.55 -13.02
CA PHE A 2 2.33 -3.32 -11.79
C PHE A 2 1.35 -2.63 -10.87
N SER A 3 0.49 -3.42 -10.21
CA SER A 3 -0.30 -2.95 -9.07
C SER A 3 0.37 -3.46 -7.81
N ILE A 4 0.80 -2.53 -6.95
CA ILE A 4 1.52 -2.87 -5.72
C ILE A 4 0.55 -2.78 -4.56
N VAL A 5 0.26 -3.91 -3.92
CA VAL A 5 -0.72 -3.98 -2.84
C VAL A 5 0.00 -4.08 -1.50
N ILE A 6 -0.29 -3.13 -0.61
CA ILE A 6 0.36 -3.02 0.69
C ILE A 6 -0.70 -3.05 1.79
N PRO A 7 -0.84 -4.15 2.53
CA PRO A 7 -1.68 -4.15 3.74
C PRO A 7 -0.94 -3.46 4.88
N THR A 8 -1.65 -2.67 5.66
CA THR A 8 -1.08 -1.98 6.82
C THR A 8 -2.03 -2.03 8.01
N TYR A 9 -1.48 -1.99 9.22
CA TYR A 9 -2.24 -1.94 10.45
C TYR A 9 -1.55 -0.99 11.43
N ASN A 10 -2.03 0.27 11.47
CA ASN A 10 -1.53 1.32 12.38
C ASN A 10 0.00 1.42 12.41
N ASN A 11 0.62 1.47 11.24
CA ASN A 11 2.07 1.49 11.08
C ASN A 11 2.48 2.65 10.14
N LEU A 12 1.90 3.82 10.37
CA LEU A 12 1.97 4.94 9.44
C LEU A 12 3.39 5.39 9.12
N GLU A 13 4.28 5.48 10.11
CA GLU A 13 5.64 5.96 9.87
C GLU A 13 6.42 5.03 8.94
N TYR A 14 6.29 3.71 9.13
CA TYR A 14 6.93 2.75 8.24
C TYR A 14 6.28 2.75 6.87
N LEU A 15 4.94 2.89 6.81
CA LEU A 15 4.23 2.97 5.53
C LEU A 15 4.69 4.18 4.73
N LYS A 16 4.86 5.33 5.37
CA LYS A 16 5.38 6.52 4.71
C LYS A 16 6.76 6.28 4.10
N SER A 17 7.64 5.61 4.84
CA SER A 17 8.99 5.28 4.36
C SER A 17 8.94 4.33 3.18
N THR A 18 8.09 3.30 3.24
CA THR A 18 7.91 2.34 2.16
C THR A 18 7.43 3.03 0.89
N ILE A 19 6.39 3.84 0.99
CA ILE A 19 5.82 4.55 -0.16
C ILE A 19 6.84 5.54 -0.73
N ARG A 20 7.57 6.25 0.13
CA ARG A 20 8.57 7.21 -0.30
C ARG A 20 9.70 6.52 -1.08
N SER A 21 10.19 5.38 -0.59
CA SER A 21 11.23 4.62 -1.29
C SER A 21 10.73 4.08 -2.63
N LEU A 22 9.47 3.65 -2.68
CA LEU A 22 8.83 3.15 -3.89
C LEU A 22 8.77 4.25 -4.95
N LYS A 23 8.28 5.42 -4.60
CA LYS A 23 8.17 6.56 -5.52
C LYS A 23 9.53 7.05 -5.98
N LYS A 24 10.52 7.06 -5.09
CA LYS A 24 11.85 7.56 -5.40
C LYS A 24 12.62 6.62 -6.35
N ASN A 25 12.45 5.31 -6.18
CA ASN A 25 13.32 4.32 -6.80
C ASN A 25 12.66 3.49 -7.90
N SER A 26 11.43 3.81 -8.28
CA SER A 26 10.73 3.05 -9.32
C SER A 26 11.03 3.60 -10.70
N THR A 27 11.31 2.70 -11.64
CA THR A 27 11.55 3.05 -13.05
C THR A 27 10.45 2.54 -13.97
N SER A 28 9.66 1.56 -13.53
CA SER A 28 8.54 1.01 -14.30
C SER A 28 7.25 1.71 -13.94
N LYS A 29 6.24 1.61 -14.82
CA LYS A 29 4.92 2.14 -14.54
C LYS A 29 4.22 1.28 -13.49
N TYR A 30 3.63 1.92 -12.49
CA TYR A 30 3.00 1.22 -11.36
C TYR A 30 1.89 2.05 -10.74
N GLU A 31 1.05 1.39 -9.96
CA GLU A 31 0.11 2.04 -9.04
C GLU A 31 0.28 1.44 -7.65
N ILE A 32 -0.07 2.22 -6.64
CA ILE A 32 -0.01 1.78 -5.24
C ILE A 32 -1.44 1.64 -4.72
N ILE A 33 -1.73 0.52 -4.10
CA ILE A 33 -3.02 0.26 -3.45
C ILE A 33 -2.72 -0.20 -2.03
N VAL A 34 -3.30 0.49 -1.04
CA VAL A 34 -3.10 0.16 0.37
C VAL A 34 -4.39 -0.35 0.96
N HIS A 35 -4.35 -1.48 1.67
CA HIS A 35 -5.47 -1.87 2.51
C HIS A 35 -5.19 -1.42 3.93
N VAL A 36 -6.07 -0.56 4.47
CA VAL A 36 -5.93 0.00 5.81
C VAL A 36 -6.78 -0.80 6.78
N ASN A 37 -6.11 -1.52 7.69
CA ASN A 37 -6.76 -2.16 8.82
C ASN A 37 -6.80 -1.14 9.95
N ASP A 38 -8.00 -0.82 10.46
CA ASP A 38 -8.25 0.19 11.50
C ASP A 38 -7.93 1.61 11.02
N GLY A 39 -6.65 2.00 10.95
CA GLY A 39 -6.25 3.33 10.45
C GLY A 39 -6.47 4.47 11.42
N SER A 40 -6.63 4.18 12.73
CA SER A 40 -6.83 5.22 13.75
C SER A 40 -5.60 6.08 13.98
N ASP A 41 -4.46 5.69 13.45
CA ASP A 41 -3.19 6.43 13.54
C ASP A 41 -3.05 7.55 12.49
N GLY A 42 -4.09 7.82 11.71
CA GLY A 42 -4.04 8.86 10.67
C GLY A 42 -3.66 8.34 9.30
N THR A 43 -3.56 7.02 9.11
CA THR A 43 -3.16 6.42 7.84
C THR A 43 -4.09 6.82 6.70
N LYS A 44 -5.41 6.80 6.92
CA LYS A 44 -6.37 7.16 5.87
C LYS A 44 -6.20 8.60 5.41
N ASP A 45 -5.99 9.52 6.33
CA ASP A 45 -5.80 10.93 6.02
C ASP A 45 -4.51 11.14 5.20
N TYR A 46 -3.44 10.43 5.58
CA TYR A 46 -2.19 10.47 4.82
C TYR A 46 -2.39 9.99 3.38
N LEU A 47 -3.08 8.87 3.19
CA LEU A 47 -3.32 8.31 1.86
C LEU A 47 -4.18 9.23 1.00
N LYS A 48 -5.18 9.87 1.59
CA LYS A 48 -6.00 10.86 0.89
C LYS A 48 -5.18 12.05 0.44
N SER A 49 -4.28 12.55 1.30
CA SER A 49 -3.43 13.68 0.97
C SER A 49 -2.44 13.35 -0.15
N GLU A 50 -2.00 12.11 -0.24
CA GLU A 50 -1.07 11.65 -1.27
C GLU A 50 -1.79 11.13 -2.52
N LYS A 51 -3.11 11.15 -2.54
CA LYS A 51 -3.95 10.66 -3.64
C LYS A 51 -3.65 9.21 -3.99
N ILE A 52 -3.45 8.38 -2.97
CA ILE A 52 -3.19 6.95 -3.11
C ILE A 52 -4.50 6.19 -2.92
N SER A 53 -4.79 5.26 -3.83
CA SER A 53 -5.97 4.39 -3.71
C SER A 53 -5.84 3.48 -2.49
N PHE A 54 -6.92 3.35 -1.73
CA PHE A 54 -6.89 2.46 -0.57
C PHE A 54 -8.26 1.85 -0.32
N SER A 55 -8.25 0.66 0.30
CA SER A 55 -9.42 0.03 0.90
C SER A 55 -9.27 0.11 2.42
N TRP A 56 -10.38 -0.07 3.14
CA TRP A 56 -10.37 0.09 4.60
C TRP A 56 -11.27 -0.95 5.25
N SER A 57 -10.84 -1.44 6.41
CA SER A 57 -11.68 -2.26 7.29
C SER A 57 -11.53 -1.73 8.72
N GLN A 58 -12.63 -1.77 9.48
CA GLN A 58 -12.62 -1.31 10.88
C GLN A 58 -11.70 -2.18 11.72
N ASP A 59 -11.74 -3.49 11.48
CA ASP A 59 -10.93 -4.46 12.21
C ASP A 59 -9.75 -4.92 11.38
N ASN A 60 -8.75 -5.51 12.04
CA ASN A 60 -7.66 -6.17 11.36
C ASN A 60 -8.17 -7.51 10.81
N ILE A 61 -8.39 -7.58 9.48
CA ILE A 61 -8.96 -8.75 8.84
C ILE A 61 -7.91 -9.80 8.47
N GLY A 62 -6.66 -9.59 8.84
CA GLY A 62 -5.58 -10.50 8.54
C GLY A 62 -4.94 -10.25 7.18
N LEU A 63 -3.78 -10.86 6.97
CA LEU A 63 -2.95 -10.60 5.80
C LEU A 63 -3.62 -11.00 4.49
N CYS A 64 -4.11 -12.23 4.40
CA CYS A 64 -4.70 -12.74 3.15
C CYS A 64 -5.94 -11.98 2.74
N SER A 65 -6.84 -11.71 3.69
CA SER A 65 -8.05 -10.94 3.42
C SER A 65 -7.74 -9.50 3.02
N ALA A 66 -6.75 -8.89 3.66
CA ALA A 66 -6.31 -7.54 3.33
C ALA A 66 -5.78 -7.46 1.90
N ILE A 67 -4.94 -8.39 1.51
CA ILE A 67 -4.40 -8.45 0.15
C ILE A 67 -5.53 -8.66 -0.86
N ASN A 68 -6.42 -9.61 -0.61
CA ASN A 68 -7.54 -9.89 -1.51
C ASN A 68 -8.46 -8.68 -1.67
N THR A 69 -8.70 -7.94 -0.59
CA THR A 69 -9.51 -6.72 -0.66
C THR A 69 -8.82 -5.64 -1.49
N GLY A 70 -7.51 -5.45 -1.28
CA GLY A 70 -6.75 -4.47 -2.04
C GLY A 70 -6.66 -4.81 -3.52
N VAL A 71 -6.50 -6.08 -3.85
CA VAL A 71 -6.41 -6.54 -5.24
C VAL A 71 -7.66 -6.18 -6.05
N LYS A 72 -8.83 -6.09 -5.41
CA LYS A 72 -10.05 -5.69 -6.10
C LYS A 72 -9.99 -4.28 -6.68
N LEU A 73 -9.11 -3.43 -6.18
CA LEU A 73 -8.91 -2.08 -6.68
C LEU A 73 -7.84 -2.01 -7.78
N ALA A 74 -7.15 -3.11 -8.06
CA ALA A 74 -6.02 -3.13 -8.99
C ALA A 74 -6.50 -2.92 -10.43
N ASN A 75 -5.79 -2.06 -11.15
CA ASN A 75 -6.07 -1.75 -12.55
C ASN A 75 -5.10 -2.45 -13.50
N TYR A 76 -4.02 -3.03 -13.00
CA TYR A 76 -3.02 -3.68 -13.83
C TYR A 76 -3.02 -5.18 -13.64
N LYS A 77 -2.52 -5.89 -14.64
CA LYS A 77 -2.55 -7.35 -14.69
C LYS A 77 -1.59 -7.98 -13.67
N TYR A 78 -0.43 -7.38 -13.47
CA TYR A 78 0.57 -7.94 -12.58
C TYR A 78 0.47 -7.30 -11.21
N ILE A 79 0.41 -8.16 -10.18
CA ILE A 79 0.23 -7.75 -8.80
C ILE A 79 1.52 -8.03 -8.02
N ILE A 80 2.01 -7.03 -7.31
CA ILE A 80 3.13 -7.18 -6.39
C ILE A 80 2.61 -6.95 -4.98
N TYR A 81 2.85 -7.91 -4.10
CA TYR A 81 2.56 -7.78 -2.69
C TYR A 81 3.78 -7.21 -1.97
N SER A 82 3.59 -6.25 -1.09
CA SER A 82 4.66 -5.67 -0.28
C SER A 82 4.19 -5.47 1.16
N HIS A 83 5.12 -5.62 2.10
CA HIS A 83 4.88 -5.24 3.48
C HIS A 83 4.95 -3.71 3.63
N ASP A 84 4.37 -3.19 4.71
CA ASP A 84 4.35 -1.76 4.97
C ASP A 84 5.64 -1.22 5.60
N ASP A 85 6.63 -2.09 5.84
CA ASP A 85 7.93 -1.74 6.42
C ASP A 85 9.10 -2.10 5.51
N CYS A 86 8.86 -2.17 4.19
CA CYS A 86 9.90 -2.47 3.22
C CYS A 86 10.58 -1.20 2.71
N TYR A 87 11.81 -1.34 2.23
CA TYR A 87 12.51 -0.30 1.50
C TYR A 87 12.77 -0.77 0.07
N PHE A 88 12.32 0.02 -0.90
CA PHE A 88 12.52 -0.31 -2.31
C PHE A 88 13.82 0.31 -2.80
N CYS A 89 14.75 -0.56 -3.24
CA CYS A 89 16.04 -0.12 -3.75
C CYS A 89 15.89 0.50 -5.14
N PRO A 90 16.89 1.29 -5.60
CA PRO A 90 16.86 1.84 -6.96
C PRO A 90 16.68 0.74 -8.01
N SER A 91 15.82 1.01 -8.99
CA SER A 91 15.56 0.11 -10.13
C SER A 91 15.03 -1.27 -9.71
N TRP A 92 14.24 -1.28 -8.65
CA TRP A 92 13.60 -2.54 -8.27
C TRP A 92 12.68 -3.01 -9.41
#